data_f9b77a9428c6bf57a2a4ca5a8dd3f9c5
#
_entry.id   f9b77a9428c6bf57a2a4ca5a8dd3f9c5
#
_cell.length_a   1.000
_cell.length_b   1.000
_cell.length_c   1.000
_cell.angle_alpha   90.00
_cell.angle_beta   90.00
_cell.angle_gamma   90.00
#
_symmetry.space_group_name_H-M   'P 1'
#
loop_
_entity.id
_entity.type
_entity.pdbx_description
1 polymer ?
#
loop_
_entity_poly.entity_id
_entity_poly.type
_entity_poly.pdbx_seq_one_letter_code
_entity_poly.pdbx_strand_id
1 'polypeptide(L)'
;NNGEIVMAGKENYGFALGAGRSYKVADSYIDNAAGGTISMLGDKSMAIIAQSDMDHANNAGTINIAGSESYGMYTESATSMTNTGDINITDYSKNFTSNNAGGKWLDNKEYSASNAQKSIGIASGKAGSTITNSGNINISTGENNIGAYTNIGTIVNNRNINVKNGQNIGMY
;
A
#
# COMPACT_ATOMS: atom_id res chain seq x y z
N ASN A 1 1.26 1.56 12.88
CA ASN A 1 2.27 2.56 12.51
C ASN A 1 1.75 3.96 12.83
N ASN A 2 2.47 4.70 13.64
CA ASN A 2 2.23 6.13 13.92
C ASN A 2 3.36 7.02 13.38
N GLY A 3 4.33 6.43 12.73
CA GLY A 3 5.51 7.10 12.19
C GLY A 3 5.60 6.94 10.68
N GLU A 4 6.82 6.97 10.17
CA GLU A 4 7.11 6.85 8.75
C GLU A 4 7.87 5.55 8.45
N ILE A 5 7.40 4.82 7.43
CA ILE A 5 8.09 3.69 6.82
C ILE A 5 8.43 4.10 5.39
N VAL A 6 9.70 4.02 5.01
CA VAL A 6 10.14 4.30 3.64
C VAL A 6 10.86 3.07 3.07
N MET A 7 10.37 2.60 1.95
CA MET A 7 10.90 1.42 1.26
C MET A 7 11.53 1.84 -0.06
N ALA A 8 12.86 1.98 -0.08
CA ALA A 8 13.61 2.41 -1.25
C ALA A 8 14.09 1.25 -2.14
N GLY A 9 14.17 0.04 -1.61
CA GLY A 9 14.54 -1.17 -2.36
C GLY A 9 13.37 -1.79 -3.09
N LYS A 10 13.63 -2.80 -3.93
CA LYS A 10 12.61 -3.58 -4.64
C LYS A 10 12.09 -4.73 -3.78
N GLU A 11 10.85 -5.16 -4.06
CA GLU A 11 10.24 -6.35 -3.46
C GLU A 11 10.14 -6.28 -1.94
N ASN A 12 9.82 -5.10 -1.42
CA ASN A 12 9.67 -4.86 0.02
C ASN A 12 8.22 -4.95 0.47
N TYR A 13 8.06 -5.35 1.74
CA TYR A 13 6.77 -5.36 2.43
C TYR A 13 6.85 -4.39 3.62
N GLY A 14 5.92 -3.43 3.69
CA GLY A 14 5.79 -2.52 4.83
C GLY A 14 5.21 -3.25 6.04
N PHE A 15 4.04 -3.83 5.86
CA PHE A 15 3.41 -4.73 6.82
C PHE A 15 2.97 -6.00 6.13
N ALA A 16 3.46 -7.13 6.59
CA ALA A 16 3.04 -8.45 6.15
C ALA A 16 2.70 -9.30 7.36
N LEU A 17 1.54 -9.91 7.35
CA LEU A 17 1.18 -10.89 8.35
C LEU A 17 0.75 -12.18 7.66
N GLY A 18 1.37 -13.30 8.10
CA GLY A 18 1.06 -14.62 7.62
C GLY A 18 2.01 -15.13 6.55
N ALA A 19 3.02 -15.86 6.94
CA ALA A 19 3.87 -16.60 6.04
C ALA A 19 3.22 -17.93 5.65
N GLY A 20 2.47 -17.94 4.55
CA GLY A 20 2.23 -19.15 3.75
C GLY A 20 1.54 -20.35 4.42
N ARG A 21 0.77 -20.18 5.48
CA ARG A 21 -0.02 -21.24 6.09
C ARG A 21 -1.41 -20.76 6.45
N SER A 22 -2.40 -21.61 6.18
CA SER A 22 -3.82 -21.40 6.49
C SER A 22 -4.11 -21.45 7.99
N TYR A 23 -3.48 -20.61 8.79
CA TYR A 23 -3.82 -20.46 10.19
C TYR A 23 -4.55 -19.13 10.38
N LYS A 24 -5.74 -19.18 10.94
CA LYS A 24 -6.36 -18.00 11.51
C LYS A 24 -5.53 -17.62 12.73
N VAL A 25 -4.86 -16.49 12.66
CA VAL A 25 -4.16 -15.92 13.81
C VAL A 25 -5.18 -15.05 14.53
N ALA A 26 -5.82 -15.60 15.56
CA ALA A 26 -6.76 -14.86 16.39
C ALA A 26 -6.06 -13.63 17.00
N ASP A 27 -6.77 -12.53 17.11
CA ASP A 27 -6.31 -11.26 17.67
C ASP A 27 -5.14 -10.61 16.90
N SER A 28 -4.98 -10.93 15.61
CA SER A 28 -3.96 -10.33 14.77
C SER A 28 -4.53 -9.21 13.91
N TYR A 29 -3.81 -8.10 13.85
CA TYR A 29 -4.21 -6.96 13.06
C TYR A 29 -3.02 -6.16 12.52
N ILE A 30 -3.27 -5.40 11.48
CA ILE A 30 -2.36 -4.39 10.95
C ILE A 30 -3.09 -3.05 10.95
N ASP A 31 -2.48 -2.04 11.58
CA ASP A 31 -2.98 -0.67 11.53
C ASP A 31 -1.87 0.31 11.11
N ASN A 32 -2.11 1.01 10.00
CA ASN A 32 -1.44 2.26 9.69
C ASN A 32 -2.33 3.39 10.19
N ALA A 33 -2.00 3.95 11.35
CA ALA A 33 -2.82 4.95 12.03
C ALA A 33 -2.84 6.31 11.29
N ALA A 34 -3.73 7.21 11.66
CA ALA A 34 -3.95 8.49 10.98
C ALA A 34 -2.68 9.37 10.83
N GLY A 35 -1.70 9.25 11.74
CA GLY A 35 -0.40 9.93 11.62
C GLY A 35 0.68 9.12 10.89
N GLY A 36 0.38 7.86 10.54
CA GLY A 36 1.33 6.96 9.92
C GLY A 36 1.48 7.19 8.42
N THR A 37 2.70 7.07 7.92
CA THR A 37 2.99 7.15 6.48
C THR A 37 3.79 5.93 6.05
N ILE A 38 3.42 5.35 4.91
CA ILE A 38 4.19 4.30 4.24
C ILE A 38 4.49 4.78 2.82
N SER A 39 5.77 4.90 2.47
CA SER A 39 6.19 5.38 1.16
C SER A 39 7.04 4.33 0.45
N MET A 40 6.57 3.89 -0.71
CA MET A 40 7.21 2.88 -1.54
C MET A 40 7.86 3.55 -2.75
N LEU A 41 9.19 3.65 -2.73
CA LEU A 41 9.98 4.16 -3.85
C LEU A 41 10.49 3.02 -4.75
N GLY A 42 10.60 1.82 -4.21
CA GLY A 42 11.04 0.65 -4.97
C GLY A 42 9.90 -0.08 -5.65
N ASP A 43 10.21 -0.72 -6.78
CA ASP A 43 9.25 -1.51 -7.55
C ASP A 43 8.85 -2.80 -6.84
N LYS A 44 7.70 -3.38 -7.22
CA LYS A 44 7.19 -4.67 -6.75
C LYS A 44 7.05 -4.75 -5.23
N SER A 45 6.70 -3.63 -4.63
CA SER A 45 6.57 -3.50 -3.18
C SER A 45 5.10 -3.46 -2.74
N MET A 46 4.85 -3.84 -1.50
CA MET A 46 3.50 -3.81 -0.94
C MET A 46 3.52 -3.08 0.41
N ALA A 47 2.64 -2.10 0.60
CA ALA A 47 2.58 -1.39 1.87
C ALA A 47 1.92 -2.24 2.95
N ILE A 48 0.74 -2.80 2.67
CA ILE A 48 0.00 -3.68 3.59
C ILE A 48 -0.43 -4.92 2.82
N ILE A 49 -0.02 -6.10 3.30
CA ILE A 49 -0.43 -7.38 2.73
C ILE A 49 -1.01 -8.30 3.81
N ALA A 50 -2.19 -8.85 3.53
CA ALA A 50 -2.81 -9.90 4.33
C ALA A 50 -2.70 -11.24 3.60
N GLN A 51 -1.80 -12.12 4.06
CA GLN A 51 -1.57 -13.47 3.50
C GLN A 51 -2.24 -14.58 4.32
N SER A 52 -2.67 -14.28 5.52
CA SER A 52 -3.44 -15.18 6.39
C SER A 52 -4.69 -14.48 6.87
N ASP A 53 -5.69 -15.26 7.25
CA ASP A 53 -6.90 -14.73 7.87
C ASP A 53 -6.51 -14.07 9.20
N MET A 54 -6.81 -12.80 9.31
CA MET A 54 -6.58 -11.97 10.49
C MET A 54 -7.87 -11.21 10.83
N ASP A 55 -7.91 -10.58 12.00
CA ASP A 55 -9.11 -9.88 12.42
C ASP A 55 -9.38 -8.66 11.52
N HIS A 56 -8.35 -7.88 11.23
CA HIS A 56 -8.45 -6.76 10.30
C HIS A 56 -7.09 -6.25 9.81
N ALA A 57 -7.12 -5.51 8.70
CA ALA A 57 -5.99 -4.71 8.23
C ALA A 57 -6.51 -3.34 7.77
N ASN A 58 -6.03 -2.28 8.42
CA ASN A 58 -6.55 -0.93 8.22
C ASN A 58 -5.46 0.03 7.77
N ASN A 59 -5.85 0.97 6.91
CA ASN A 59 -5.08 2.17 6.63
C ASN A 59 -5.93 3.40 6.98
N ALA A 60 -5.56 4.12 8.04
CA ALA A 60 -6.11 5.42 8.38
C ALA A 60 -5.10 6.56 8.10
N GLY A 61 -3.86 6.22 7.79
CA GLY A 61 -2.79 7.14 7.44
C GLY A 61 -2.63 7.33 5.94
N THR A 62 -1.41 7.55 5.50
CA THR A 62 -1.06 7.78 4.10
C THR A 62 -0.20 6.66 3.55
N ILE A 63 -0.53 6.18 2.37
CA ILE A 63 0.30 5.26 1.59
C ILE A 63 0.68 5.98 0.28
N ASN A 64 1.98 6.15 0.02
CA ASN A 64 2.50 6.71 -1.22
C ASN A 64 3.17 5.60 -2.04
N ILE A 65 2.77 5.48 -3.29
CA ILE A 65 3.27 4.50 -4.24
C ILE A 65 3.97 5.25 -5.37
N ALA A 66 5.29 5.22 -5.38
CA ALA A 66 6.10 5.82 -6.43
C ALA A 66 6.85 4.76 -7.27
N GLY A 67 7.04 3.57 -6.73
CA GLY A 67 7.56 2.41 -7.46
C GLY A 67 6.51 1.76 -8.36
N SER A 68 6.98 1.10 -9.43
CA SER A 68 6.13 0.39 -10.38
C SER A 68 5.75 -1.02 -9.88
N GLU A 69 4.68 -1.60 -10.43
CA GLU A 69 4.21 -2.94 -10.12
C GLU A 69 3.96 -3.16 -8.61
N SER A 70 3.54 -2.12 -7.91
CA SER A 70 3.42 -2.09 -6.45
C SER A 70 1.96 -2.00 -6.00
N TYR A 71 1.68 -2.45 -4.77
CA TYR A 71 0.34 -2.46 -4.20
C TYR A 71 0.31 -1.66 -2.89
N GLY A 72 -0.69 -0.77 -2.75
CA GLY A 72 -0.94 -0.10 -1.48
C GLY A 72 -1.49 -1.06 -0.43
N MET A 73 -2.65 -1.67 -0.70
CA MET A 73 -3.22 -2.71 0.15
C MET A 73 -3.59 -3.92 -0.69
N TYR A 74 -3.19 -5.10 -0.26
CA TYR A 74 -3.48 -6.34 -0.97
C TYR A 74 -3.85 -7.47 -0.01
N THR A 75 -4.85 -8.27 -0.38
CA THR A 75 -5.20 -9.46 0.38
C THR A 75 -5.23 -10.72 -0.48
N GLU A 76 -4.55 -11.75 0.01
CA GLU A 76 -4.58 -13.15 -0.46
C GLU A 76 -5.37 -14.05 0.51
N SER A 77 -6.03 -13.47 1.50
CA SER A 77 -6.79 -14.17 2.53
C SER A 77 -8.23 -13.66 2.60
N ALA A 78 -9.08 -14.30 3.39
CA ALA A 78 -10.46 -13.86 3.62
C ALA A 78 -10.56 -12.65 4.57
N THR A 79 -9.45 -12.00 4.88
CA THR A 79 -9.39 -10.82 5.77
C THR A 79 -10.20 -9.65 5.22
N SER A 80 -10.93 -8.98 6.09
CA SER A 80 -11.53 -7.68 5.80
C SER A 80 -10.49 -6.58 5.96
N MET A 81 -10.35 -5.74 4.93
CA MET A 81 -9.43 -4.61 4.95
C MET A 81 -10.23 -3.30 4.83
N THR A 82 -9.74 -2.26 5.49
CA THR A 82 -10.38 -0.94 5.44
C THR A 82 -9.36 0.15 5.14
N ASN A 83 -9.65 0.97 4.15
CA ASN A 83 -8.93 2.21 3.91
C ASN A 83 -9.81 3.40 4.29
N THR A 84 -9.41 4.19 5.28
CA THR A 84 -10.02 5.46 5.64
C THR A 84 -9.09 6.64 5.41
N GLY A 85 -7.81 6.38 5.15
CA GLY A 85 -6.79 7.36 4.83
C GLY A 85 -6.59 7.57 3.33
N ASP A 86 -5.46 8.11 2.95
CA ASP A 86 -5.13 8.39 1.56
C ASP A 86 -4.18 7.33 0.99
N ILE A 87 -4.46 6.88 -0.23
CA ILE A 87 -3.54 6.08 -1.04
C ILE A 87 -3.20 6.87 -2.30
N ASN A 88 -1.93 7.19 -2.49
CA ASN A 88 -1.47 8.04 -3.57
C ASN A 88 -0.51 7.26 -4.47
N ILE A 89 -0.85 7.10 -5.74
CA ILE A 89 0.11 6.72 -6.79
C ILE A 89 0.66 8.02 -7.34
N THR A 90 1.88 8.37 -6.93
CA THR A 90 2.46 9.70 -7.12
C THR A 90 3.98 9.65 -7.14
N ASP A 91 4.59 10.67 -7.72
CA ASP A 91 6.04 10.86 -7.58
C ASP A 91 6.38 11.15 -6.12
N TYR A 92 7.46 10.59 -5.65
CA TYR A 92 7.90 10.76 -4.26
C TYR A 92 9.42 10.78 -4.15
N SER A 93 9.92 11.64 -3.29
CA SER A 93 11.33 11.65 -2.91
C SER A 93 11.50 11.78 -1.41
N LYS A 94 12.55 11.20 -0.87
CA LYS A 94 12.92 11.28 0.54
C LYS A 94 14.41 11.40 0.70
N ASN A 95 14.83 12.43 1.41
CA ASN A 95 16.21 12.57 1.88
C ASN A 95 16.38 11.84 3.20
N PHE A 96 17.24 10.85 3.22
CA PHE A 96 17.64 10.19 4.47
C PHE A 96 18.86 10.91 5.03
N THR A 97 18.66 11.69 6.07
CA THR A 97 19.76 12.23 6.86
C THR A 97 20.07 11.27 8.00
N SER A 98 21.31 10.80 8.10
CA SER A 98 21.73 9.98 9.22
C SER A 98 21.75 10.85 10.49
N ASN A 99 20.69 10.84 11.26
CA ASN A 99 20.73 11.31 12.63
C ASN A 99 21.30 10.20 13.50
N ASN A 100 22.59 10.21 13.61
CA ASN A 100 23.44 9.47 14.50
C ASN A 100 22.82 8.83 15.74
N ALA A 101 22.58 7.55 15.66
CA ALA A 101 22.71 6.67 16.81
C ALA A 101 23.36 5.38 16.32
N GLY A 102 24.61 5.44 15.84
CA GLY A 102 25.46 4.26 15.67
C GLY A 102 25.10 3.26 14.55
N GLY A 103 24.14 3.57 13.68
CA GLY A 103 23.74 2.68 12.60
C GLY A 103 24.21 3.16 11.22
N LYS A 104 25.03 2.38 10.56
CA LYS A 104 25.53 2.60 9.19
C LYS A 104 24.48 2.41 8.07
N TRP A 105 23.19 2.49 8.39
CA TRP A 105 22.14 2.07 7.46
C TRP A 105 21.56 3.20 6.60
N LEU A 106 21.88 4.47 6.91
CA LEU A 106 21.37 5.64 6.20
C LEU A 106 22.53 6.43 5.59
N ASP A 107 22.58 6.44 4.29
CA ASP A 107 23.68 6.97 3.48
C ASP A 107 23.61 8.47 3.22
N ASN A 108 22.96 9.31 3.97
CA ASN A 108 22.73 10.70 3.58
C ASN A 108 22.37 10.85 2.08
N LYS A 109 21.49 9.99 1.61
CA LYS A 109 21.15 9.89 0.20
C LYS A 109 19.70 10.26 -0.02
N GLU A 110 19.45 10.98 -1.09
CA GLU A 110 18.10 11.15 -1.60
C GLU A 110 17.69 9.92 -2.38
N TYR A 111 16.54 9.37 -2.03
CA TYR A 111 15.86 8.37 -2.81
C TYR A 111 14.62 8.99 -3.44
N SER A 112 14.46 8.83 -4.73
CA SER A 112 13.32 9.33 -5.48
C SER A 112 12.81 8.27 -6.44
N ALA A 113 11.50 8.27 -6.66
CA ALA A 113 10.86 7.49 -7.70
C ALA A 113 9.75 8.32 -8.33
N SER A 114 9.54 8.12 -9.62
CA SER A 114 8.55 8.83 -10.41
C SER A 114 7.97 7.93 -11.50
N ASN A 115 6.83 8.32 -12.04
CA ASN A 115 6.17 7.64 -13.15
C ASN A 115 5.85 6.16 -12.84
N ALA A 116 5.32 5.88 -11.66
CA ALA A 116 4.87 4.54 -11.29
C ALA A 116 3.99 3.92 -12.38
N GLN A 117 4.27 2.68 -12.76
CA GLN A 117 3.51 1.96 -13.78
C GLN A 117 2.97 0.65 -13.24
N LYS A 118 1.76 0.28 -13.69
CA LYS A 118 1.11 -0.99 -13.32
C LYS A 118 0.96 -1.18 -11.81
N SER A 119 0.88 -0.08 -11.07
CA SER A 119 0.69 -0.12 -9.62
C SER A 119 -0.79 -0.04 -9.27
N ILE A 120 -1.16 -0.61 -8.13
CA ILE A 120 -2.55 -0.74 -7.70
C ILE A 120 -2.70 -0.16 -6.30
N GLY A 121 -3.69 0.71 -6.12
CA GLY A 121 -4.00 1.27 -4.81
C GLY A 121 -4.47 0.21 -3.83
N ILE A 122 -5.58 -0.46 -4.14
CA ILE A 122 -6.12 -1.58 -3.35
C ILE A 122 -6.45 -2.77 -4.24
N ALA A 123 -6.15 -3.98 -3.81
CA ALA A 123 -6.47 -5.18 -4.56
C ALA A 123 -6.89 -6.36 -3.68
N SER A 124 -7.87 -7.12 -4.18
CA SER A 124 -8.32 -8.37 -3.58
C SER A 124 -8.09 -9.53 -4.53
N GLY A 125 -7.37 -10.54 -4.07
CA GLY A 125 -7.06 -11.78 -4.80
C GLY A 125 -7.71 -13.03 -4.21
N LYS A 126 -8.63 -12.90 -3.24
CA LYS A 126 -9.22 -14.05 -2.53
C LYS A 126 -10.74 -13.98 -2.47
N ALA A 127 -11.39 -15.11 -2.76
CA ALA A 127 -12.82 -15.25 -2.53
C ALA A 127 -13.16 -15.08 -1.04
N GLY A 128 -14.25 -14.35 -0.76
CA GLY A 128 -14.68 -14.05 0.60
C GLY A 128 -13.96 -12.88 1.27
N SER A 129 -12.91 -12.31 0.65
CA SER A 129 -12.32 -11.06 1.13
C SER A 129 -13.17 -9.85 0.78
N THR A 130 -13.12 -8.85 1.63
CA THR A 130 -13.77 -7.55 1.39
C THR A 130 -12.79 -6.43 1.69
N ILE A 131 -12.62 -5.50 0.75
CA ILE A 131 -11.89 -4.25 0.99
C ILE A 131 -12.89 -3.09 0.94
N THR A 132 -13.00 -2.36 2.03
CA THR A 132 -13.83 -1.14 2.09
C THR A 132 -12.93 0.08 1.98
N ASN A 133 -13.14 0.86 0.92
CA ASN A 133 -12.47 2.15 0.74
C ASN A 133 -13.42 3.28 1.15
N SER A 134 -13.10 3.94 2.25
CA SER A 134 -13.76 5.15 2.75
C SER A 134 -12.81 6.35 2.79
N GLY A 135 -11.59 6.19 2.29
CA GLY A 135 -10.61 7.24 2.06
C GLY A 135 -10.44 7.58 0.59
N ASN A 136 -9.48 8.41 0.24
CA ASN A 136 -9.23 8.75 -1.15
C ASN A 136 -8.17 7.85 -1.76
N ILE A 137 -8.33 7.54 -3.06
CA ILE A 137 -7.29 6.94 -3.87
C ILE A 137 -6.97 7.92 -4.99
N ASN A 138 -5.73 8.37 -5.05
CA ASN A 138 -5.30 9.39 -6.01
C ASN A 138 -4.22 8.80 -6.94
N ILE A 139 -4.47 8.84 -8.24
CA ILE A 139 -3.48 8.49 -9.27
C ILE A 139 -3.11 9.78 -9.97
N SER A 140 -1.93 10.32 -9.67
CA SER A 140 -1.48 11.61 -10.18
C SER A 140 -0.34 11.54 -11.19
N THR A 141 0.29 10.38 -11.33
CA THR A 141 1.45 10.14 -12.18
C THR A 141 1.43 8.75 -12.80
N GLY A 142 2.28 8.53 -13.80
CA GLY A 142 2.49 7.26 -14.43
C GLY A 142 1.34 6.77 -15.31
N GLU A 143 1.44 5.53 -15.76
CA GLU A 143 0.51 4.90 -16.70
C GLU A 143 0.16 3.47 -16.28
N ASN A 144 -1.01 3.01 -16.76
CA ASN A 144 -1.51 1.66 -16.51
C ASN A 144 -1.69 1.33 -15.02
N ASN A 145 -1.86 2.34 -14.18
CA ASN A 145 -2.16 2.16 -12.77
C ASN A 145 -3.66 1.96 -12.53
N ILE A 146 -4.00 1.28 -11.46
CA ILE A 146 -5.38 0.98 -11.09
C ILE A 146 -5.62 1.45 -9.65
N GLY A 147 -6.69 2.21 -9.44
CA GLY A 147 -7.07 2.63 -8.08
C GLY A 147 -7.54 1.45 -7.24
N ALA A 148 -8.50 0.68 -7.75
CA ALA A 148 -9.05 -0.48 -7.07
C ALA A 148 -9.25 -1.65 -8.04
N TYR A 149 -8.78 -2.85 -7.68
CA TYR A 149 -8.83 -4.04 -8.51
C TYR A 149 -9.32 -5.27 -7.76
N THR A 150 -10.21 -6.04 -8.38
CA THR A 150 -10.53 -7.39 -7.91
C THR A 150 -10.90 -8.30 -9.06
N ASN A 151 -10.31 -9.48 -9.11
CA ASN A 151 -10.77 -10.59 -9.96
C ASN A 151 -11.64 -11.57 -9.18
N ILE A 152 -11.53 -11.57 -7.85
CA ILE A 152 -12.26 -12.45 -6.95
C ILE A 152 -12.30 -11.84 -5.54
N GLY A 153 -13.46 -11.65 -4.99
CA GLY A 153 -13.65 -10.93 -3.73
C GLY A 153 -14.54 -9.71 -3.94
N THR A 154 -14.58 -8.82 -2.97
CA THR A 154 -15.44 -7.63 -3.00
C THR A 154 -14.63 -6.38 -2.69
N ILE A 155 -14.84 -5.33 -3.47
CA ILE A 155 -14.40 -3.99 -3.14
C ILE A 155 -15.63 -3.08 -3.02
N VAL A 156 -15.75 -2.43 -1.86
CA VAL A 156 -16.77 -1.42 -1.60
C VAL A 156 -16.09 -0.06 -1.60
N ASN A 157 -16.41 0.78 -2.58
CA ASN A 157 -15.83 2.12 -2.65
C ASN A 157 -16.86 3.18 -2.25
N ASN A 158 -16.61 3.85 -1.12
CA ASN A 158 -17.48 4.89 -0.53
C ASN A 158 -16.90 6.30 -0.70
N ARG A 159 -15.74 6.44 -1.36
CA ARG A 159 -15.06 7.73 -1.54
C ARG A 159 -14.50 7.88 -2.95
N ASN A 160 -13.74 8.94 -3.14
CA ASN A 160 -13.23 9.30 -4.46
C ASN A 160 -12.05 8.42 -4.86
N ILE A 161 -12.06 8.00 -6.12
CA ILE A 161 -10.89 7.52 -6.82
C ILE A 161 -10.60 8.57 -7.90
N ASN A 162 -9.57 9.36 -7.67
CA ASN A 162 -9.17 10.47 -8.53
C ASN A 162 -8.09 9.99 -9.49
N VAL A 163 -8.36 10.02 -10.78
CA VAL A 163 -7.42 9.59 -11.81
C VAL A 163 -7.05 10.79 -12.66
N LYS A 164 -5.75 11.13 -12.67
CA LYS A 164 -5.18 12.17 -13.54
C LYS A 164 -4.19 11.50 -14.47
N ASN A 165 -4.18 11.96 -15.71
CA ASN A 165 -3.23 11.56 -16.74
C ASN A 165 -3.20 10.06 -17.11
N GLY A 166 -2.63 9.78 -18.28
CA GLY A 166 -2.26 8.46 -18.75
C GLY A 166 -3.41 7.46 -18.95
N GLN A 167 -3.04 6.21 -19.20
CA GLN A 167 -3.94 5.08 -19.36
C GLN A 167 -4.24 4.42 -18.00
N ASN A 168 -4.71 5.21 -17.04
CA ASN A 168 -5.00 4.74 -15.69
C ASN A 168 -6.48 4.41 -15.53
N ILE A 169 -6.79 3.48 -14.63
CA ILE A 169 -8.14 2.98 -14.36
C ILE A 169 -8.51 3.28 -12.92
N GLY A 170 -9.69 3.86 -12.70
CA GLY A 170 -10.18 4.10 -11.34
C GLY A 170 -10.50 2.80 -10.61
N MET A 171 -11.39 1.95 -11.19
CA MET A 171 -11.79 0.66 -10.62
C MET A 171 -11.94 -0.38 -11.73
N TYR A 172 -11.49 -1.61 -11.46
CA TYR A 172 -11.55 -2.74 -12.37
C TYR A 172 -11.97 -4.02 -11.67
#